data_9878cd05a985005c49d376fbca4c9e1f
#
_entry.id   9878cd05a985005c49d376fbca4c9e1f
#
_cell.length_a   1.000
_cell.length_b   1.000
_cell.length_c   1.000
_cell.angle_alpha   90.00
_cell.angle_beta   90.00
_cell.angle_gamma   90.00
#
_symmetry.space_group_name_H-M   'P 1'
#
loop_
_entity.id
_entity.type
_entity.pdbx_description
1 polymer ?
#
loop_
_entity_poly.entity_id
_entity_poly.type
_entity_poly.pdbx_seq_one_letter_code
_entity_poly.pdbx_strand_id
1 'polypeptide(L)'
;MSVDYCIIQDAEDGIEINDNGDLEWGIGNLNEDPYFCSPSESDYYVRQNSSCEDGGENGALIGCFSAGCGPVNVGPVWYVDHNGSNTNDGSLDTPFQTIARAFESSVDGDTIRLREGVYYEPFDFEGKDVVLESRAFELEDPQYIANTYFTSGPMGGTCLTLSGSSND
;
A
#
# COMPACT_ATOMS: atom_id res chain seq x y z
N MET A 1 -10.29 16.18 27.49
CA MET A 1 -9.94 16.57 26.11
C MET A 1 -10.80 15.71 25.19
N SER A 2 -11.52 16.31 24.23
CA SER A 2 -12.29 15.55 23.21
C SER A 2 -11.47 15.48 21.92
N VAL A 3 -11.57 14.36 21.23
CA VAL A 3 -11.00 14.13 19.90
C VAL A 3 -12.12 13.69 18.99
N ASP A 4 -12.41 14.51 17.98
CA ASP A 4 -13.49 14.31 17.03
C ASP A 4 -12.99 14.55 15.61
N TYR A 5 -13.50 13.79 14.64
CA TYR A 5 -13.21 13.93 13.19
C TYR A 5 -11.69 13.99 12.87
N CYS A 6 -10.94 13.08 13.46
CA CYS A 6 -9.50 12.92 13.23
C CYS A 6 -9.18 11.57 12.59
N ILE A 7 -8.05 11.50 11.88
CA ILE A 7 -7.44 10.23 11.51
C ILE A 7 -6.31 9.97 12.48
N ILE A 8 -6.40 8.84 13.19
CA ILE A 8 -5.44 8.45 14.23
C ILE A 8 -5.11 6.99 14.03
N GLN A 9 -3.84 6.71 13.78
CA GLN A 9 -3.34 5.35 13.67
C GLN A 9 -3.58 4.60 14.98
N ASP A 10 -4.03 3.36 14.89
CA ASP A 10 -4.43 2.48 16.00
C ASP A 10 -5.63 3.00 16.82
N ALA A 11 -6.40 3.94 16.26
CA ALA A 11 -7.60 4.51 16.87
C ALA A 11 -7.33 5.05 18.29
N GLU A 12 -8.22 4.74 19.25
CA GLU A 12 -8.08 5.18 20.66
C GLU A 12 -6.83 4.58 21.33
N ASP A 13 -6.44 3.36 20.95
CA ASP A 13 -5.26 2.68 21.48
C ASP A 13 -3.94 3.35 21.06
N GLY A 14 -3.94 4.12 19.96
CA GLY A 14 -2.79 4.90 19.50
C GLY A 14 -2.52 6.16 20.31
N ILE A 15 -3.37 6.48 21.30
CA ILE A 15 -3.24 7.68 22.11
C ILE A 15 -2.70 7.36 23.50
N GLU A 16 -1.53 7.89 23.84
CA GLU A 16 -0.97 7.79 25.19
C GLU A 16 -1.53 8.90 26.09
N ILE A 17 -2.21 8.49 27.15
CA ILE A 17 -2.78 9.40 28.15
C ILE A 17 -1.87 9.40 29.38
N ASN A 18 -1.28 10.55 29.70
CA ASN A 18 -0.49 10.76 30.93
C ASN A 18 -1.40 10.94 32.16
N ASP A 19 -0.86 10.65 33.33
CA ASP A 19 -1.54 10.47 34.64
C ASP A 19 -2.62 11.49 35.06
N ASN A 20 -2.80 12.60 34.34
CA ASN A 20 -3.77 13.65 34.65
C ASN A 20 -4.70 14.01 33.48
N GLY A 21 -4.79 13.15 32.48
CA GLY A 21 -5.62 13.38 31.30
C GLY A 21 -6.85 12.49 31.25
N ASP A 22 -8.00 13.05 30.95
CA ASP A 22 -9.17 12.29 30.51
C ASP A 22 -9.31 12.50 29.00
N LEU A 23 -9.40 11.40 28.25
CA LEU A 23 -9.72 11.41 26.82
C LEU A 23 -11.21 11.12 26.63
N GLU A 24 -11.90 11.99 25.93
CA GLU A 24 -13.21 11.72 25.39
C GLU A 24 -13.05 11.37 23.89
N TRP A 25 -13.16 10.09 23.58
CA TRP A 25 -13.14 9.61 22.21
C TRP A 25 -14.49 9.88 21.56
N GLY A 26 -14.55 10.94 20.78
CA GLY A 26 -15.79 11.43 20.18
C GLY A 26 -16.15 10.74 18.88
N ILE A 27 -16.92 11.42 18.05
CA ILE A 27 -17.48 10.88 16.82
C ILE A 27 -16.61 11.18 15.60
N GLY A 28 -16.76 10.37 14.54
CA GLY A 28 -16.12 10.63 13.24
C GLY A 28 -14.61 10.43 13.19
N ASN A 29 -14.01 9.81 14.20
CA ASN A 29 -12.59 9.44 14.15
C ASN A 29 -12.39 8.19 13.27
N LEU A 30 -11.35 8.21 12.45
CA LEU A 30 -11.00 7.16 11.51
C LEU A 30 -9.66 6.53 11.88
N ASN A 31 -9.56 5.21 11.72
CA ASN A 31 -8.30 4.46 11.80
C ASN A 31 -7.94 3.95 10.41
N GLU A 32 -7.58 4.85 9.54
CA GLU A 32 -7.27 4.58 8.14
C GLU A 32 -6.01 5.34 7.72
N ASP A 33 -5.40 4.93 6.61
CA ASP A 33 -4.31 5.69 6.01
C ASP A 33 -4.89 6.95 5.34
N PRO A 34 -4.40 8.16 5.65
CA PRO A 34 -4.85 9.37 4.98
C PRO A 34 -4.44 9.43 3.50
N TYR A 35 -3.57 8.55 3.04
CA TYR A 35 -3.04 8.48 1.68
C TYR A 35 -2.45 9.80 1.21
N PHE A 36 -1.45 10.31 1.92
CA PHE A 36 -0.71 11.48 1.46
C PHE A 36 0.00 11.24 0.13
N CYS A 37 0.08 12.26 -0.71
CA CYS A 37 0.66 12.18 -2.05
C CYS A 37 2.14 11.80 -2.04
N SER A 38 2.96 12.48 -1.24
CA SER A 38 4.38 12.18 -1.09
C SER A 38 4.94 12.71 0.25
N PRO A 39 4.63 12.05 1.37
CA PRO A 39 5.05 12.52 2.70
C PRO A 39 6.57 12.59 2.88
N SER A 40 7.33 11.77 2.17
CA SER A 40 8.80 11.83 2.15
C SER A 40 9.36 13.13 1.55
N GLU A 41 8.58 13.78 0.69
CA GLU A 41 8.90 15.08 0.06
C GLU A 41 8.17 16.25 0.74
N SER A 42 7.56 16.01 1.89
CA SER A 42 6.73 16.96 2.62
C SER A 42 5.47 17.40 1.85
N ASP A 43 5.00 16.59 0.94
CA ASP A 43 3.73 16.78 0.26
C ASP A 43 2.63 16.02 1.02
N TYR A 44 1.87 16.77 1.81
CA TYR A 44 0.76 16.27 2.64
C TYR A 44 -0.61 16.53 2.01
N TYR A 45 -0.70 16.84 0.73
CA TYR A 45 -1.95 16.71 0.00
C TYR A 45 -2.40 15.25 0.01
N VAL A 46 -3.69 15.02 0.07
CA VAL A 46 -4.24 13.66 0.05
C VAL A 46 -4.55 13.22 -1.37
N ARG A 47 -4.68 11.93 -1.58
CA ARG A 47 -5.12 11.37 -2.86
C ARG A 47 -6.61 11.60 -3.04
N GLN A 48 -7.05 11.67 -4.30
CA GLN A 48 -8.48 11.63 -4.63
C GLN A 48 -9.09 10.36 -4.04
N ASN A 49 -10.32 10.45 -3.54
CA ASN A 49 -11.06 9.40 -2.81
C ASN A 49 -10.40 8.93 -1.49
N SER A 50 -9.46 9.67 -0.94
CA SER A 50 -9.06 9.49 0.46
C SER A 50 -10.25 9.78 1.37
N SER A 51 -10.42 8.99 2.44
CA SER A 51 -11.43 9.25 3.47
C SER A 51 -11.23 10.59 4.19
N CYS A 52 -10.10 11.25 4.00
CA CYS A 52 -9.88 12.62 4.46
C CYS A 52 -10.75 13.66 3.72
N GLU A 53 -11.14 13.40 2.47
CA GLU A 53 -11.81 14.42 1.65
C GLU A 53 -13.22 14.77 2.14
N ASP A 54 -13.92 13.80 2.72
CA ASP A 54 -15.32 13.95 3.17
C ASP A 54 -15.61 13.31 4.54
N GLY A 55 -14.59 12.80 5.21
CA GLY A 55 -14.72 12.12 6.52
C GLY A 55 -14.98 13.05 7.70
N GLY A 56 -14.84 14.36 7.54
CA GLY A 56 -15.09 15.35 8.59
C GLY A 56 -16.56 15.63 8.83
N GLU A 57 -16.83 16.52 9.80
CA GLU A 57 -18.20 16.89 10.16
C GLU A 57 -18.97 17.42 8.94
N ASN A 58 -20.15 16.85 8.67
CA ASN A 58 -21.00 17.20 7.53
C ASN A 58 -20.35 17.02 6.14
N GLY A 59 -19.41 16.07 6.02
CA GLY A 59 -18.69 15.83 4.78
C GLY A 59 -17.56 16.85 4.53
N ALA A 60 -17.06 17.45 5.58
CA ALA A 60 -15.90 18.35 5.48
C ALA A 60 -14.58 17.57 5.34
N LEU A 61 -13.57 18.26 4.88
CA LEU A 61 -12.21 17.74 4.82
C LEU A 61 -11.64 17.52 6.24
N ILE A 62 -11.00 16.37 6.47
CA ILE A 62 -10.15 16.15 7.65
C ILE A 62 -8.73 16.61 7.30
N GLY A 63 -8.23 17.61 8.01
CA GLY A 63 -6.93 18.22 7.75
C GLY A 63 -7.01 19.52 6.97
N CYS A 64 -5.87 19.99 6.44
CA CYS A 64 -5.78 21.29 5.80
C CYS A 64 -5.53 21.26 4.29
N PHE A 65 -5.25 20.09 3.72
CA PHE A 65 -4.96 19.92 2.30
C PHE A 65 -5.94 18.93 1.66
N SER A 66 -6.62 19.40 0.61
CA SER A 66 -7.52 18.59 -0.23
C SER A 66 -6.73 17.67 -1.18
N ALA A 67 -7.44 16.95 -2.07
CA ALA A 67 -6.78 16.12 -3.07
C ALA A 67 -5.83 16.94 -3.96
N GLY A 68 -4.59 16.48 -4.04
CA GLY A 68 -3.51 17.06 -4.84
C GLY A 68 -2.90 16.10 -5.86
N CYS A 69 -3.27 14.82 -5.79
CA CYS A 69 -2.82 13.77 -6.72
C CYS A 69 -3.97 12.80 -7.06
N GLY A 70 -3.67 11.84 -7.94
CA GLY A 70 -4.66 10.89 -8.45
C GLY A 70 -5.30 10.02 -7.36
N PRO A 71 -6.29 9.20 -7.72
CA PRO A 71 -7.02 8.38 -6.77
C PRO A 71 -6.12 7.34 -6.10
N VAL A 72 -6.49 6.92 -4.89
CA VAL A 72 -5.88 5.78 -4.21
C VAL A 72 -6.09 4.54 -5.06
N ASN A 73 -5.02 3.76 -5.26
CA ASN A 73 -5.13 2.45 -5.86
C ASN A 73 -5.77 1.47 -4.85
N VAL A 74 -6.84 0.84 -5.25
CA VAL A 74 -7.56 -0.18 -4.47
C VAL A 74 -7.52 -1.56 -5.14
N GLY A 75 -6.56 -1.75 -6.06
CA GLY A 75 -6.49 -2.95 -6.90
C GLY A 75 -7.42 -2.85 -8.13
N PRO A 76 -7.67 -3.93 -8.88
CA PRO A 76 -7.08 -5.28 -8.69
C PRO A 76 -5.64 -5.43 -9.22
N VAL A 77 -4.97 -4.37 -9.63
CA VAL A 77 -3.59 -4.43 -10.15
C VAL A 77 -2.67 -3.57 -9.29
N TRP A 78 -1.62 -4.20 -8.77
CA TRP A 78 -0.61 -3.60 -7.91
C TRP A 78 0.73 -3.58 -8.63
N TYR A 79 1.33 -2.40 -8.78
CA TYR A 79 2.59 -2.24 -9.48
C TYR A 79 3.77 -2.22 -8.51
N VAL A 80 4.84 -2.90 -8.88
CA VAL A 80 6.11 -2.94 -8.14
C VAL A 80 7.25 -2.50 -9.03
N ASP A 81 8.08 -1.61 -8.49
CA ASP A 81 9.31 -1.12 -9.11
C ASP A 81 10.38 -1.00 -8.03
N HIS A 82 11.58 -1.53 -8.25
CA HIS A 82 12.69 -1.43 -7.29
C HIS A 82 13.08 0.03 -6.96
N ASN A 83 12.70 0.99 -7.82
CA ASN A 83 12.84 2.43 -7.56
C ASN A 83 11.59 3.05 -6.93
N GLY A 84 10.56 2.26 -6.65
CA GLY A 84 9.33 2.70 -6.00
C GLY A 84 9.51 2.95 -4.50
N SER A 85 8.41 3.09 -3.78
CA SER A 85 8.39 3.25 -2.33
C SER A 85 7.24 2.45 -1.71
N ASN A 86 7.49 1.81 -0.56
CA ASN A 86 6.44 1.11 0.18
C ASN A 86 5.44 2.05 0.88
N THR A 87 5.69 3.37 0.84
CA THR A 87 4.73 4.41 1.24
C THR A 87 3.81 4.87 0.11
N ASN A 88 4.04 4.40 -1.12
CA ASN A 88 3.18 4.65 -2.27
C ASN A 88 1.91 3.80 -2.18
N ASP A 89 0.97 4.00 -3.13
CA ASP A 89 -0.28 3.26 -3.20
C ASP A 89 -0.26 2.06 -4.15
N GLY A 90 0.89 1.74 -4.75
CA GLY A 90 1.02 0.63 -5.68
C GLY A 90 0.33 0.83 -7.03
N SER A 91 -0.02 2.06 -7.40
CA SER A 91 -0.52 2.37 -8.74
C SER A 91 0.60 2.36 -9.77
N LEU A 92 0.24 2.46 -11.07
CA LEU A 92 1.21 2.54 -12.16
C LEU A 92 2.18 3.71 -12.00
N ASP A 93 1.72 4.87 -11.53
CA ASP A 93 2.54 6.07 -11.41
C ASP A 93 3.34 6.10 -10.12
N THR A 94 2.82 5.50 -9.05
CA THR A 94 3.43 5.43 -7.72
C THR A 94 3.50 3.98 -7.24
N PRO A 95 4.38 3.15 -7.85
CA PRO A 95 4.50 1.73 -7.53
C PRO A 95 5.10 1.49 -6.14
N PHE A 96 4.78 0.36 -5.55
CA PHE A 96 5.48 -0.14 -4.38
C PHE A 96 6.94 -0.48 -4.69
N GLN A 97 7.79 -0.48 -3.68
CA GLN A 97 9.19 -0.88 -3.83
C GLN A 97 9.37 -2.40 -3.80
N THR A 98 8.55 -3.11 -3.02
CA THR A 98 8.71 -4.53 -2.75
C THR A 98 7.48 -5.34 -3.14
N ILE A 99 7.71 -6.60 -3.53
CA ILE A 99 6.64 -7.57 -3.80
C ILE A 99 5.87 -7.86 -2.51
N ALA A 100 6.56 -7.96 -1.37
CA ALA A 100 5.93 -8.19 -0.08
C ALA A 100 4.87 -7.12 0.22
N ARG A 101 5.16 -5.83 -0.01
CA ARG A 101 4.20 -4.76 0.21
C ARG A 101 2.99 -4.84 -0.74
N ALA A 102 3.22 -5.17 -2.00
CA ALA A 102 2.13 -5.38 -2.96
C ALA A 102 1.23 -6.56 -2.55
N PHE A 103 1.85 -7.64 -2.06
CA PHE A 103 1.13 -8.81 -1.57
C PHE A 103 0.30 -8.53 -0.32
N GLU A 104 0.82 -7.76 0.63
CA GLU A 104 0.06 -7.31 1.81
C GLU A 104 -1.21 -6.55 1.40
N SER A 105 -1.10 -5.69 0.38
CA SER A 105 -2.19 -4.86 -0.12
C SER A 105 -3.20 -5.62 -1.00
N SER A 106 -2.80 -6.76 -1.59
CA SER A 106 -3.63 -7.53 -2.53
C SER A 106 -4.62 -8.45 -1.81
N VAL A 107 -5.68 -8.81 -2.53
CA VAL A 107 -6.65 -9.85 -2.15
C VAL A 107 -6.67 -10.96 -3.20
N ASP A 108 -7.37 -12.07 -2.92
CA ASP A 108 -7.51 -13.18 -3.87
C ASP A 108 -8.10 -12.70 -5.20
N GLY A 109 -7.47 -13.09 -6.30
CA GLY A 109 -7.81 -12.68 -7.66
C GLY A 109 -7.06 -11.45 -8.16
N ASP A 110 -6.30 -10.76 -7.32
CA ASP A 110 -5.51 -9.60 -7.73
C ASP A 110 -4.26 -9.99 -8.54
N THR A 111 -3.72 -9.00 -9.24
CA THR A 111 -2.49 -9.12 -10.01
C THR A 111 -1.41 -8.21 -9.44
N ILE A 112 -0.23 -8.78 -9.15
CA ILE A 112 0.98 -8.03 -8.82
C ILE A 112 1.84 -7.95 -10.08
N ARG A 113 2.08 -6.74 -10.57
CA ARG A 113 2.74 -6.49 -11.85
C ARG A 113 4.10 -5.82 -11.64
N LEU A 114 5.16 -6.52 -12.06
CA LEU A 114 6.54 -6.10 -11.85
C LEU A 114 7.05 -5.29 -13.04
N ARG A 115 7.68 -4.16 -12.76
CA ARG A 115 8.55 -3.48 -13.72
C ARG A 115 9.85 -4.28 -13.92
N GLU A 116 10.57 -3.98 -15.02
CA GLU A 116 11.90 -4.58 -15.23
C GLU A 116 12.81 -4.30 -14.05
N GLY A 117 13.58 -5.31 -13.69
CA GLY A 117 14.53 -5.20 -12.60
C GLY A 117 14.89 -6.53 -11.96
N VAL A 118 15.73 -6.45 -10.97
CA VAL A 118 16.18 -7.61 -10.19
C VAL A 118 15.56 -7.53 -8.79
N TYR A 119 14.76 -8.52 -8.45
CA TYR A 119 14.08 -8.61 -7.16
C TYR A 119 14.80 -9.62 -6.27
N TYR A 120 15.34 -9.15 -5.15
CA TYR A 120 16.22 -9.91 -4.23
C TYR A 120 15.48 -10.43 -3.00
N GLU A 121 14.18 -10.33 -2.96
CA GLU A 121 13.39 -10.72 -1.80
C GLU A 121 12.91 -12.18 -1.93
N PRO A 122 13.11 -13.01 -0.89
CA PRO A 122 12.42 -14.28 -0.80
C PRO A 122 10.93 -13.99 -0.59
N PHE A 123 10.09 -14.66 -1.34
CA PHE A 123 8.66 -14.41 -1.32
C PHE A 123 7.86 -15.71 -1.15
N ASP A 124 6.83 -15.67 -0.31
CA ASP A 124 5.87 -16.77 -0.10
C ASP A 124 4.44 -16.26 -0.36
N PHE A 125 3.68 -16.97 -1.14
CA PHE A 125 2.28 -16.63 -1.44
C PHE A 125 1.32 -16.91 -0.26
N GLU A 126 1.76 -17.64 0.78
CA GLU A 126 1.00 -17.91 2.00
C GLU A 126 -0.46 -18.37 1.75
N GLY A 127 -0.71 -19.04 0.62
CA GLY A 127 -2.02 -19.54 0.22
C GLY A 127 -2.98 -18.52 -0.39
N LYS A 128 -2.53 -17.26 -0.61
CA LYS A 128 -3.32 -16.25 -1.31
C LYS A 128 -3.28 -16.52 -2.83
N ASP A 129 -4.44 -16.43 -3.48
CA ASP A 129 -4.58 -16.63 -4.92
C ASP A 129 -4.37 -15.32 -5.67
N VAL A 130 -3.11 -14.99 -5.96
CA VAL A 130 -2.72 -13.80 -6.70
C VAL A 130 -1.90 -14.15 -7.94
N VAL A 131 -2.01 -13.34 -8.98
CA VAL A 131 -1.19 -13.46 -10.20
C VAL A 131 0.04 -12.58 -10.04
N LEU A 132 1.23 -13.17 -10.18
CA LEU A 132 2.50 -12.43 -10.23
C LEU A 132 3.03 -12.45 -11.66
N GLU A 133 3.15 -11.29 -12.29
CA GLU A 133 3.57 -11.17 -13.68
C GLU A 133 4.51 -9.98 -13.92
N SER A 134 5.27 -10.03 -15.02
CA SER A 134 5.99 -8.86 -15.51
C SER A 134 5.06 -7.97 -16.35
N ARG A 135 5.43 -6.71 -16.58
CA ARG A 135 4.70 -5.81 -17.48
C ARG A 135 4.73 -6.22 -18.96
N ALA A 136 5.41 -7.31 -19.30
CA ALA A 136 5.48 -7.82 -20.67
C ALA A 136 4.10 -8.03 -21.30
N PHE A 137 3.14 -8.50 -20.50
CA PHE A 137 1.77 -8.73 -20.98
C PHE A 137 1.05 -7.42 -21.34
N GLU A 138 1.23 -6.38 -20.52
CA GLU A 138 0.60 -5.07 -20.72
C GLU A 138 1.21 -4.32 -21.91
N LEU A 139 2.52 -4.45 -22.11
CA LEU A 139 3.29 -3.71 -23.12
C LEU A 139 3.46 -4.51 -24.42
N GLU A 140 3.01 -5.77 -24.44
CA GLU A 140 3.18 -6.71 -25.56
C GLU A 140 4.67 -6.84 -26.02
N ASP A 141 5.61 -6.63 -25.07
CA ASP A 141 7.05 -6.66 -25.32
C ASP A 141 7.72 -7.78 -24.51
N PRO A 142 8.17 -8.87 -25.17
CA PRO A 142 8.82 -9.99 -24.50
C PRO A 142 10.17 -9.63 -23.85
N GLN A 143 10.77 -8.47 -24.14
CA GLN A 143 12.00 -8.03 -23.49
C GLN A 143 11.77 -7.75 -22.00
N TYR A 144 10.58 -7.36 -21.60
CA TYR A 144 10.22 -7.20 -20.18
C TYR A 144 10.30 -8.50 -19.40
N ILE A 145 10.00 -9.66 -20.00
CA ILE A 145 10.21 -10.97 -19.38
C ILE A 145 11.71 -11.20 -19.18
N ALA A 146 12.51 -10.94 -20.21
CA ALA A 146 13.95 -11.15 -20.18
C ALA A 146 14.68 -10.25 -19.18
N ASN A 147 14.08 -9.11 -18.83
CA ASN A 147 14.65 -8.10 -17.94
C ASN A 147 14.07 -8.11 -16.51
N THR A 148 13.17 -9.05 -16.20
CA THR A 148 12.55 -9.19 -14.87
C THR A 148 13.05 -10.46 -14.20
N TYR A 149 13.87 -10.34 -13.18
CA TYR A 149 14.54 -11.46 -12.53
C TYR A 149 14.20 -11.55 -11.05
N PHE A 150 13.94 -12.78 -10.61
CA PHE A 150 13.93 -13.13 -9.19
C PHE A 150 15.23 -13.80 -8.81
N THR A 151 15.80 -13.41 -7.68
CA THR A 151 17.01 -14.06 -7.18
C THR A 151 17.06 -14.01 -5.66
N SER A 152 17.54 -15.06 -5.06
CA SER A 152 17.80 -15.13 -3.62
C SER A 152 19.05 -14.36 -3.18
N GLY A 153 19.68 -13.60 -4.10
CA GLY A 153 20.92 -12.87 -3.85
C GLY A 153 22.18 -13.76 -3.90
N PRO A 154 23.33 -13.18 -3.60
CA PRO A 154 24.65 -13.83 -3.79
C PRO A 154 24.90 -15.01 -2.85
N MET A 155 24.16 -15.16 -1.78
CA MET A 155 24.31 -16.28 -0.83
C MET A 155 23.51 -17.53 -1.22
N GLY A 156 22.73 -17.47 -2.29
CA GLY A 156 21.81 -18.54 -2.67
C GLY A 156 20.61 -18.66 -1.71
N GLY A 157 19.70 -19.54 -2.03
CA GLY A 157 18.49 -19.79 -1.24
C GLY A 157 17.25 -19.95 -2.12
N THR A 158 16.08 -20.00 -1.47
CA THR A 158 14.79 -20.04 -2.17
C THR A 158 14.37 -18.60 -2.47
N CYS A 159 14.08 -18.30 -3.74
CA CYS A 159 13.56 -16.99 -4.14
C CYS A 159 12.03 -16.93 -4.17
N LEU A 160 11.37 -18.08 -4.29
CA LEU A 160 9.91 -18.17 -4.32
C LEU A 160 9.44 -19.42 -3.61
N THR A 161 8.50 -19.28 -2.70
CA THR A 161 7.83 -20.38 -2.00
C THR A 161 6.33 -20.32 -2.31
N LEU A 162 5.75 -21.47 -2.53
CA LEU A 162 4.30 -21.63 -2.65
C LEU A 162 3.87 -22.47 -1.44
N SER A 163 3.59 -21.81 -0.33
CA SER A 163 2.98 -22.43 0.83
C SER A 163 1.49 -22.11 0.84
N GLY A 164 0.67 -23.12 0.97
CA GLY A 164 -0.77 -23.00 1.04
C GLY A 164 -1.38 -24.30 1.53
N SER A 165 -2.56 -24.20 2.16
CA SER A 165 -3.32 -25.41 2.45
C SER A 165 -3.79 -26.02 1.13
N SER A 166 -3.23 -27.17 0.76
CA SER A 166 -3.87 -28.01 -0.26
C SER A 166 -5.28 -28.36 0.26
N ASN A 167 -6.30 -27.75 -0.30
CA ASN A 167 -7.64 -28.28 -0.18
C ASN A 167 -7.71 -29.52 -1.08
N ASP A 168 -7.47 -30.71 -0.48
CA ASP A 168 -7.90 -31.98 -1.02
C ASP A 168 -9.41 -32.15 -0.80
#